data_03da02629481417aa213066893c939a8
#
_entry.id   03da02629481417aa213066893c939a8
#
_cell.length_a   1.000
_cell.length_b   1.000
_cell.length_c   1.000
_cell.angle_alpha   90.00
_cell.angle_beta   90.00
_cell.angle_gamma   90.00
#
_symmetry.space_group_name_H-M   'P 1'
#
loop_
_entity.id
_entity.type
_entity.pdbx_description
1 polymer ?
#
loop_
_entity_poly.entity_id
_entity_poly.type
_entity_poly.pdbx_seq_one_letter_code
_entity_poly.pdbx_strand_id
1 'polypeptide(L)'
;AKSDSGNIQEIFGLDNKIAVCDPVYPVYVDTNVMAGRTGEYNKERGNFDNVIYMPCTASNGFLPEFPEEVPDLIYLCFPNNPTGGAITKPQLQEWVDYANKNGSVIIYDAAYEAYISEEDVPHSIYECEGARSCAIELRSFSKNAGFTGVRLGFTVVPKDLVRDGVDLHSLWARRHGTKFNGAPYIVQRAGEAVYSPEGKAQLKEQVLSLIHI
;
A
#
# COMPACT_ATOMS: atom_id res chain seq x y z
N ALA A 1 3.68 3.97 3.78
CA ALA A 1 4.62 4.24 4.86
C ALA A 1 5.01 2.97 5.62
N LYS A 2 6.32 2.73 5.80
CA LYS A 2 6.84 1.50 6.42
C LYS A 2 6.21 1.21 7.80
N SER A 3 6.15 2.21 8.67
CA SER A 3 5.55 2.05 10.01
C SER A 3 4.07 1.71 9.92
N ASP A 4 3.34 2.31 8.99
CA ASP A 4 1.91 2.05 8.84
C ASP A 4 1.65 0.65 8.30
N SER A 5 2.45 0.15 7.34
CA SER A 5 2.31 -1.23 6.86
C SER A 5 2.58 -2.27 7.94
N GLY A 6 3.47 -1.98 8.89
CA GLY A 6 3.67 -2.80 10.08
C GLY A 6 2.53 -2.68 11.10
N ASN A 7 2.07 -1.46 11.32
CA ASN A 7 1.07 -1.16 12.34
C ASN A 7 -0.35 -1.59 11.94
N ILE A 8 -0.70 -1.53 10.66
CA ILE A 8 -2.02 -1.92 10.17
C ILE A 8 -2.34 -3.39 10.46
N GLN A 9 -1.30 -4.20 10.65
CA GLN A 9 -1.45 -5.61 11.01
C GLN A 9 -2.28 -5.84 12.27
N GLU A 10 -2.26 -4.88 13.19
CA GLU A 10 -2.90 -5.02 14.49
C GLU A 10 -4.42 -4.87 14.48
N ILE A 11 -5.01 -4.42 13.36
CA ILE A 11 -6.47 -4.34 13.22
C ILE A 11 -7.08 -5.53 12.46
N PHE A 12 -6.25 -6.49 12.04
CA PHE A 12 -6.70 -7.69 11.33
C PHE A 12 -6.47 -8.95 12.16
N GLY A 13 -7.31 -9.97 11.93
CA GLY A 13 -7.21 -11.27 12.57
C GLY A 13 -5.94 -12.04 12.18
N LEU A 14 -5.50 -12.97 13.03
CA LEU A 14 -4.33 -13.80 12.77
C LEU A 14 -4.57 -14.84 11.66
N ASP A 15 -5.81 -15.24 11.47
CA ASP A 15 -6.21 -16.24 10.47
C ASP A 15 -6.43 -15.65 9.08
N ASN A 16 -6.30 -14.32 8.93
CA ASN A 16 -6.44 -13.68 7.63
C ASN A 16 -5.34 -14.12 6.66
N LYS A 17 -5.75 -14.61 5.50
CA LYS A 17 -4.86 -14.98 4.41
C LYS A 17 -4.44 -13.75 3.62
N ILE A 18 -3.16 -13.65 3.30
CA ILE A 18 -2.60 -12.52 2.57
C ILE A 18 -2.15 -12.90 1.17
N ALA A 19 -2.31 -11.99 0.21
CA ALA A 19 -1.71 -12.06 -1.11
C ALA A 19 -0.75 -10.90 -1.33
N VAL A 20 0.41 -11.19 -1.94
CA VAL A 20 1.46 -10.22 -2.26
C VAL A 20 1.93 -10.43 -3.69
N CYS A 21 2.32 -9.37 -4.39
CA CYS A 21 3.06 -9.49 -5.65
C CYS A 21 4.41 -10.22 -5.40
N ASP A 22 4.93 -10.91 -6.41
CA ASP A 22 6.25 -11.56 -6.34
C ASP A 22 7.05 -11.24 -7.63
N PRO A 23 8.14 -10.46 -7.53
CA PRO A 23 8.74 -9.89 -6.33
C PRO A 23 7.98 -8.69 -5.76
N VAL A 24 8.14 -8.46 -4.46
CA VAL A 24 7.49 -7.38 -3.73
C VAL A 24 8.44 -6.72 -2.72
N TYR A 25 8.06 -5.57 -2.21
CA TYR A 25 8.73 -4.94 -1.07
C TYR A 25 8.67 -5.86 0.16
N PRO A 26 9.82 -6.37 0.66
CA PRO A 26 9.85 -7.45 1.64
C PRO A 26 9.08 -7.17 2.94
N VAL A 27 8.91 -5.88 3.27
CA VAL A 27 8.24 -5.45 4.52
C VAL A 27 6.80 -5.96 4.61
N TYR A 28 6.10 -6.19 3.49
CA TYR A 28 4.74 -6.72 3.55
C TYR A 28 4.73 -8.17 4.06
N VAL A 29 5.66 -8.99 3.59
CA VAL A 29 5.82 -10.36 4.08
C VAL A 29 6.34 -10.34 5.52
N ASP A 30 7.43 -9.60 5.80
CA ASP A 30 8.06 -9.54 7.12
C ASP A 30 7.09 -9.10 8.22
N THR A 31 6.26 -8.09 7.96
CA THR A 31 5.29 -7.61 8.96
C THR A 31 4.17 -8.60 9.22
N ASN A 32 3.77 -9.39 8.23
CA ASN A 32 2.83 -10.49 8.42
C ASN A 32 3.46 -11.69 9.13
N VAL A 33 4.76 -11.97 8.90
CA VAL A 33 5.52 -12.94 9.69
C VAL A 33 5.54 -12.53 11.17
N MET A 34 5.88 -11.27 11.45
CA MET A 34 5.87 -10.72 12.81
C MET A 34 4.49 -10.77 13.48
N ALA A 35 3.43 -10.66 12.69
CA ALA A 35 2.05 -10.79 13.16
C ALA A 35 1.58 -12.25 13.32
N GLY A 36 2.35 -13.24 12.85
CA GLY A 36 2.02 -14.67 12.98
C GLY A 36 1.01 -15.20 11.94
N ARG A 37 0.81 -14.52 10.79
CA ARG A 37 -0.17 -14.92 9.77
C ARG A 37 0.36 -15.85 8.70
N THR A 38 1.67 -15.97 8.55
CA THR A 38 2.28 -16.54 7.34
C THR A 38 2.41 -18.05 7.36
N GLY A 39 2.08 -18.71 8.48
CA GLY A 39 2.37 -20.12 8.64
C GLY A 39 3.88 -20.40 8.71
N GLU A 40 4.29 -21.62 8.39
CA GLU A 40 5.68 -22.03 8.42
C GLU A 40 6.42 -21.65 7.13
N TYR A 41 7.74 -21.43 7.26
CA TYR A 41 8.60 -21.19 6.11
C TYR A 41 8.98 -22.51 5.44
N ASN A 42 8.60 -22.67 4.18
CA ASN A 42 8.96 -23.81 3.37
C ASN A 42 10.32 -23.58 2.70
N LYS A 43 11.35 -24.29 3.16
CA LYS A 43 12.74 -24.14 2.65
C LYS A 43 12.92 -24.57 1.19
N GLU A 44 12.12 -25.53 0.73
CA GLU A 44 12.23 -26.03 -0.65
C GLU A 44 11.64 -25.05 -1.65
N ARG A 45 10.52 -24.41 -1.29
CA ARG A 45 9.86 -23.41 -2.13
C ARG A 45 10.40 -21.98 -1.92
N GLY A 46 11.08 -21.74 -0.81
CA GLY A 46 11.60 -20.43 -0.45
C GLY A 46 10.53 -19.43 -0.04
N ASN A 47 9.34 -19.88 0.41
CA ASN A 47 8.20 -19.05 0.72
C ASN A 47 7.44 -19.53 1.98
N PHE A 48 6.46 -18.77 2.44
CA PHE A 48 5.61 -19.09 3.58
C PHE A 48 4.31 -19.76 3.13
N ASP A 49 3.86 -20.79 3.88
CA ASP A 49 2.74 -21.65 3.50
C ASP A 49 1.38 -20.92 3.39
N ASN A 50 1.13 -19.92 4.23
CA ASN A 50 -0.14 -19.18 4.26
C ASN A 50 -0.07 -17.83 3.51
N VAL A 51 0.93 -17.63 2.66
CA VAL A 51 1.04 -16.44 1.81
C VAL A 51 0.80 -16.82 0.37
N ILE A 52 -0.12 -16.14 -0.28
CA ILE A 52 -0.35 -16.24 -1.72
C ILE A 52 0.63 -15.31 -2.42
N TYR A 53 1.53 -15.86 -3.21
CA TYR A 53 2.48 -15.12 -4.02
C TYR A 53 1.94 -15.00 -5.44
N MET A 54 1.72 -13.77 -5.90
CA MET A 54 1.20 -13.45 -7.24
C MET A 54 2.36 -13.05 -8.14
N PRO A 55 2.79 -13.90 -9.09
CA PRO A 55 3.96 -13.60 -9.92
C PRO A 55 3.80 -12.29 -10.71
N CYS A 56 4.84 -11.44 -10.67
CA CYS A 56 4.95 -10.21 -11.43
C CYS A 56 6.26 -10.25 -12.23
N THR A 57 6.21 -10.88 -13.39
CA THR A 57 7.38 -11.19 -14.24
C THR A 57 7.28 -10.49 -15.59
N ALA A 58 8.34 -10.53 -16.36
CA ALA A 58 8.33 -9.96 -17.71
C ALA A 58 7.30 -10.63 -18.64
N SER A 59 6.98 -11.91 -18.40
CA SER A 59 5.99 -12.64 -19.22
C SER A 59 4.56 -12.16 -19.05
N ASN A 60 4.22 -11.56 -17.88
CA ASN A 60 2.89 -10.99 -17.63
C ASN A 60 2.92 -9.45 -17.48
N GLY A 61 3.95 -8.80 -18.03
CA GLY A 61 4.08 -7.34 -17.97
C GLY A 61 4.29 -6.79 -16.55
N PHE A 62 4.79 -7.60 -15.63
CA PHE A 62 4.98 -7.28 -14.22
C PHE A 62 3.68 -6.93 -13.46
N LEU A 63 2.55 -7.43 -13.95
CA LEU A 63 1.23 -7.27 -13.31
C LEU A 63 0.76 -8.61 -12.73
N PRO A 64 0.22 -8.62 -11.50
CA PRO A 64 -0.28 -9.85 -10.90
C PRO A 64 -1.60 -10.29 -11.56
N GLU A 65 -1.79 -11.61 -11.64
CA GLU A 65 -3.06 -12.22 -11.96
C GLU A 65 -3.89 -12.45 -10.70
N PHE A 66 -5.21 -12.55 -10.83
CA PHE A 66 -6.07 -12.89 -9.72
C PHE A 66 -5.74 -14.28 -9.17
N PRO A 67 -5.56 -14.42 -7.85
CA PRO A 67 -5.25 -15.71 -7.27
C PRO A 67 -6.48 -16.65 -7.31
N GLU A 68 -6.21 -17.96 -7.42
CA GLU A 68 -7.27 -18.99 -7.39
C GLU A 68 -7.96 -19.06 -6.03
N GLU A 69 -7.19 -18.90 -4.97
CA GLU A 69 -7.70 -18.83 -3.60
C GLU A 69 -7.94 -17.36 -3.22
N VAL A 70 -9.13 -17.08 -2.67
CA VAL A 70 -9.49 -15.73 -2.26
C VAL A 70 -8.71 -15.30 -1.01
N PRO A 71 -7.88 -14.26 -1.08
CA PRO A 71 -7.22 -13.71 0.11
C PRO A 71 -8.14 -12.76 0.88
N ASP A 72 -7.92 -12.64 2.17
CA ASP A 72 -8.56 -11.60 2.99
C ASP A 72 -7.90 -10.23 2.78
N LEU A 73 -6.56 -10.22 2.66
CA LEU A 73 -5.76 -9.01 2.47
C LEU A 73 -4.94 -9.11 1.19
N ILE A 74 -5.00 -8.08 0.36
CA ILE A 74 -4.25 -7.99 -0.91
C ILE A 74 -3.31 -6.80 -0.83
N TYR A 75 -2.00 -7.04 -0.88
CA TYR A 75 -1.00 -5.98 -0.95
C TYR A 75 -0.68 -5.64 -2.39
N LEU A 76 -1.00 -4.42 -2.79
CA LEU A 76 -0.66 -3.87 -4.10
C LEU A 76 0.21 -2.62 -3.92
N CYS A 77 1.30 -2.54 -4.68
CA CYS A 77 2.18 -1.37 -4.70
C CYS A 77 2.42 -1.00 -6.17
N PHE A 78 1.91 0.15 -6.59
CA PHE A 78 2.13 0.63 -7.94
C PHE A 78 2.39 2.15 -7.94
N PRO A 79 3.50 2.57 -8.59
CA PRO A 79 4.57 1.77 -9.17
C PRO A 79 5.19 0.78 -8.18
N ASN A 80 5.48 -0.45 -8.64
CA ASN A 80 5.91 -1.53 -7.76
C ASN A 80 7.40 -1.42 -7.36
N ASN A 81 7.68 -1.74 -6.13
CA ASN A 81 9.04 -2.00 -5.64
C ASN A 81 9.22 -3.52 -5.48
N PRO A 82 10.11 -4.23 -6.27
CA PRO A 82 11.28 -3.63 -6.96
C PRO A 82 11.15 -3.51 -8.48
N THR A 83 10.06 -3.94 -9.11
CA THR A 83 10.00 -4.08 -10.58
C THR A 83 9.84 -2.77 -11.35
N GLY A 84 9.34 -1.72 -10.70
CA GLY A 84 8.94 -0.48 -11.37
C GLY A 84 7.64 -0.61 -12.19
N GLY A 85 7.00 -1.78 -12.20
CA GLY A 85 5.74 -2.00 -12.91
C GLY A 85 4.66 -1.02 -12.44
N ALA A 86 3.88 -0.50 -13.39
CA ALA A 86 2.75 0.37 -13.14
C ALA A 86 1.45 -0.33 -13.57
N ILE A 87 0.33 0.10 -13.00
CA ILE A 87 -0.99 -0.45 -13.31
C ILE A 87 -1.88 0.67 -13.86
N THR A 88 -2.56 0.42 -14.97
CA THR A 88 -3.52 1.39 -15.51
C THR A 88 -4.79 1.45 -14.66
N LYS A 89 -5.54 2.55 -14.79
CA LYS A 89 -6.79 2.72 -14.06
C LYS A 89 -7.81 1.60 -14.34
N PRO A 90 -8.04 1.14 -15.57
CA PRO A 90 -8.92 0.00 -15.83
C PRO A 90 -8.47 -1.29 -15.13
N GLN A 91 -7.17 -1.59 -15.16
CA GLN A 91 -6.62 -2.77 -14.50
C GLN A 91 -6.74 -2.69 -12.96
N LEU A 92 -6.51 -1.50 -12.38
CA LEU A 92 -6.71 -1.29 -10.94
C LEU A 92 -8.19 -1.37 -10.56
N GLN A 93 -9.11 -0.95 -11.45
CA GLN A 93 -10.55 -1.09 -11.24
C GLN A 93 -10.95 -2.58 -11.13
N GLU A 94 -10.36 -3.45 -11.95
CA GLU A 94 -10.62 -4.89 -11.86
C GLU A 94 -10.25 -5.47 -10.48
N TRP A 95 -9.15 -4.98 -9.87
CA TRP A 95 -8.76 -5.37 -8.50
C TRP A 95 -9.74 -4.85 -7.45
N VAL A 96 -10.23 -3.64 -7.61
CA VAL A 96 -11.25 -3.05 -6.73
C VAL A 96 -12.55 -3.85 -6.82
N ASP A 97 -12.98 -4.21 -8.03
CA ASP A 97 -14.17 -5.03 -8.28
C ASP A 97 -14.00 -6.43 -7.68
N TYR A 98 -12.83 -7.04 -7.89
CA TYR A 98 -12.48 -8.34 -7.29
C TYR A 98 -12.56 -8.29 -5.76
N ALA A 99 -11.96 -7.29 -5.13
CA ALA A 99 -11.95 -7.15 -3.68
C ALA A 99 -13.37 -6.93 -3.11
N ASN A 100 -14.17 -6.09 -3.74
CA ASN A 100 -15.56 -5.86 -3.34
C ASN A 100 -16.41 -7.11 -3.49
N LYS A 101 -16.24 -7.87 -4.58
CA LYS A 101 -16.97 -9.11 -4.84
C LYS A 101 -16.67 -10.19 -3.79
N ASN A 102 -15.41 -10.29 -3.37
CA ASN A 102 -14.92 -11.35 -2.51
C ASN A 102 -14.84 -10.97 -1.01
N GLY A 103 -15.10 -9.71 -0.67
CA GLY A 103 -14.96 -9.21 0.70
C GLY A 103 -13.52 -8.96 1.14
N SER A 104 -12.54 -9.02 0.22
CA SER A 104 -11.13 -8.75 0.52
C SER A 104 -10.87 -7.28 0.84
N VAL A 105 -9.76 -7.00 1.52
CA VAL A 105 -9.27 -5.62 1.74
C VAL A 105 -7.96 -5.43 1.01
N ILE A 106 -7.90 -4.40 0.17
CA ILE A 106 -6.67 -4.00 -0.53
C ILE A 106 -5.88 -3.05 0.39
N ILE A 107 -4.60 -3.39 0.62
CA ILE A 107 -3.61 -2.47 1.19
C ILE A 107 -2.80 -1.92 0.02
N TYR A 108 -3.15 -0.70 -0.42
CA TYR A 108 -2.54 -0.05 -1.57
C TYR A 108 -1.41 0.87 -1.14
N ASP A 109 -0.17 0.54 -1.50
CA ASP A 109 1.00 1.39 -1.20
C ASP A 109 1.32 2.30 -2.38
N ALA A 110 1.01 3.59 -2.24
CA ALA A 110 1.26 4.63 -3.22
C ALA A 110 2.55 5.43 -2.93
N ALA A 111 3.57 4.79 -2.35
CA ALA A 111 4.80 5.48 -1.97
C ALA A 111 5.57 6.09 -3.15
N TYR A 112 5.35 5.59 -4.36
CA TYR A 112 6.04 6.03 -5.58
C TYR A 112 5.12 6.81 -6.54
N GLU A 113 3.92 7.19 -6.13
CA GLU A 113 2.92 7.88 -6.98
C GLU A 113 3.44 9.17 -7.62
N ALA A 114 4.36 9.88 -6.97
CA ALA A 114 4.93 11.12 -7.49
C ALA A 114 5.83 10.93 -8.73
N TYR A 115 6.20 9.70 -9.05
CA TYR A 115 7.00 9.36 -10.23
C TYR A 115 6.16 8.94 -11.44
N ILE A 116 4.83 8.88 -11.29
CA ILE A 116 3.92 8.59 -12.39
C ILE A 116 3.89 9.78 -13.34
N SER A 117 4.12 9.51 -14.63
CA SER A 117 4.09 10.48 -15.73
C SER A 117 3.00 10.19 -16.76
N GLU A 118 2.50 8.95 -16.78
CA GLU A 118 1.48 8.49 -17.71
C GLU A 118 0.09 8.89 -17.24
N GLU A 119 -0.74 9.37 -18.16
CA GLU A 119 -2.10 9.89 -17.85
C GLU A 119 -3.10 8.80 -17.45
N ASP A 120 -2.87 7.54 -17.89
CA ASP A 120 -3.75 6.40 -17.64
C ASP A 120 -3.40 5.62 -16.36
N VAL A 121 -2.29 6.00 -15.69
CA VAL A 121 -1.84 5.40 -14.42
C VAL A 121 -2.36 6.24 -13.25
N PRO A 122 -3.18 5.66 -12.35
CA PRO A 122 -3.78 6.42 -11.27
C PRO A 122 -2.77 6.76 -10.18
N HIS A 123 -2.86 7.97 -9.61
CA HIS A 123 -2.08 8.41 -8.46
C HIS A 123 -2.66 7.94 -7.12
N SER A 124 -3.90 7.44 -7.13
CA SER A 124 -4.60 6.95 -5.94
C SER A 124 -5.55 5.84 -6.33
N ILE A 125 -5.67 4.82 -5.47
CA ILE A 125 -6.68 3.77 -5.65
C ILE A 125 -8.10 4.35 -5.60
N TYR A 126 -8.29 5.49 -4.91
CA TYR A 126 -9.60 6.15 -4.81
C TYR A 126 -10.06 6.87 -6.09
N GLU A 127 -9.27 6.83 -7.15
CA GLU A 127 -9.72 7.17 -8.49
C GLU A 127 -10.58 6.06 -9.12
N CYS A 128 -10.56 4.85 -8.55
CA CYS A 128 -11.39 3.73 -8.94
C CYS A 128 -12.72 3.75 -8.18
N GLU A 129 -13.80 3.43 -8.90
CA GLU A 129 -15.14 3.36 -8.32
C GLU A 129 -15.23 2.20 -7.31
N GLY A 130 -15.86 2.43 -6.15
CA GLY A 130 -15.99 1.41 -5.11
C GLY A 130 -14.72 1.16 -4.28
N ALA A 131 -13.59 1.83 -4.53
CA ALA A 131 -12.37 1.62 -3.75
C ALA A 131 -12.52 1.99 -2.27
N ARG A 132 -13.39 2.96 -1.94
CA ARG A 132 -13.62 3.38 -0.55
C ARG A 132 -14.22 2.29 0.33
N SER A 133 -14.88 1.31 -0.25
CA SER A 133 -15.47 0.18 0.46
C SER A 133 -14.54 -1.03 0.61
N CYS A 134 -13.36 -1.04 -0.03
CA CYS A 134 -12.47 -2.19 0.00
C CYS A 134 -10.97 -1.88 0.13
N ALA A 135 -10.56 -0.60 0.14
CA ALA A 135 -9.14 -0.28 0.12
C ALA A 135 -8.69 0.66 1.25
N ILE A 136 -7.48 0.39 1.75
CA ILE A 136 -6.68 1.25 2.62
C ILE A 136 -5.49 1.73 1.81
N GLU A 137 -5.21 3.05 1.78
CA GLU A 137 -4.10 3.60 1.04
C GLU A 137 -2.99 4.10 1.97
N LEU A 138 -1.76 3.68 1.69
CA LEU A 138 -0.55 4.11 2.38
C LEU A 138 0.19 5.16 1.56
N ARG A 139 0.50 6.29 2.17
CA ARG A 139 1.24 7.41 1.56
C ARG A 139 2.56 7.66 2.29
N SER A 140 3.59 8.08 1.56
CA SER A 140 4.91 8.32 2.12
C SER A 140 5.55 9.58 1.55
N PHE A 141 6.06 10.44 2.41
CA PHE A 141 6.90 11.58 2.03
C PHE A 141 8.38 11.20 1.83
N SER A 142 8.74 9.94 2.13
CA SER A 142 10.14 9.48 2.03
C SER A 142 10.71 9.58 0.62
N LYS A 143 9.85 9.40 -0.40
CA LYS A 143 10.27 9.38 -1.80
C LYS A 143 10.03 10.73 -2.48
N ASN A 144 8.79 11.18 -2.54
CA ASN A 144 8.42 12.42 -3.23
C ASN A 144 9.05 13.68 -2.64
N ALA A 145 9.23 13.75 -1.31
CA ALA A 145 9.74 14.92 -0.62
C ALA A 145 11.17 14.76 -0.04
N GLY A 146 11.82 13.62 -0.29
CA GLY A 146 13.14 13.34 0.30
C GLY A 146 13.13 13.17 1.82
N PHE A 147 11.96 12.94 2.43
CA PHE A 147 11.77 12.88 3.89
C PHE A 147 12.16 11.53 4.51
N THR A 148 13.09 10.80 3.89
CA THR A 148 13.50 9.47 4.38
C THR A 148 13.96 9.50 5.84
N GLY A 149 14.71 10.52 6.26
CA GLY A 149 15.17 10.73 7.64
C GLY A 149 14.14 11.42 8.53
N VAL A 150 13.19 12.15 7.95
CA VAL A 150 12.13 12.91 8.68
C VAL A 150 11.03 12.01 9.21
N ARG A 151 10.77 10.86 8.56
CA ARG A 151 9.83 9.83 8.97
C ARG A 151 8.36 10.27 8.94
N LEU A 152 7.91 10.81 7.82
CA LEU A 152 6.51 11.22 7.62
C LEU A 152 5.82 10.36 6.57
N GLY A 153 4.60 9.97 6.85
CA GLY A 153 3.64 9.32 5.98
C GLY A 153 2.25 9.44 6.55
N PHE A 154 1.25 9.01 5.81
CA PHE A 154 -0.12 8.91 6.32
C PHE A 154 -0.84 7.72 5.70
N THR A 155 -1.90 7.29 6.38
CA THR A 155 -2.76 6.19 5.96
C THR A 155 -4.18 6.71 5.82
N VAL A 156 -4.80 6.40 4.70
CA VAL A 156 -6.21 6.70 4.45
C VAL A 156 -7.02 5.43 4.67
N VAL A 157 -7.88 5.44 5.68
CA VAL A 157 -8.86 4.38 5.94
C VAL A 157 -10.24 5.00 5.81
N PRO A 158 -10.99 4.72 4.74
CA PRO A 158 -12.33 5.28 4.55
C PRO A 158 -13.31 4.82 5.63
N LYS A 159 -14.27 5.70 5.98
CA LYS A 159 -15.36 5.33 6.90
C LYS A 159 -16.35 4.34 6.30
N ASP A 160 -16.35 4.25 4.96
CA ASP A 160 -17.19 3.31 4.21
C ASP A 160 -16.62 1.87 4.24
N LEU A 161 -15.39 1.70 4.72
CA LEU A 161 -14.72 0.41 4.80
C LEU A 161 -15.14 -0.36 6.05
N VAL A 162 -16.15 -1.22 5.88
CA VAL A 162 -16.70 -2.07 6.92
C VAL A 162 -16.50 -3.54 6.54
N ARG A 163 -16.06 -4.37 7.49
CA ARG A 163 -15.93 -5.83 7.33
C ARG A 163 -16.55 -6.52 8.54
N ASP A 164 -17.43 -7.49 8.30
CA ASP A 164 -18.14 -8.25 9.34
C ASP A 164 -18.84 -7.37 10.38
N GLY A 165 -19.38 -6.24 9.91
CA GLY A 165 -20.04 -5.25 10.78
C GLY A 165 -19.08 -4.36 11.57
N VAL A 166 -17.76 -4.47 11.34
CA VAL A 166 -16.74 -3.69 12.03
C VAL A 166 -16.23 -2.55 11.14
N ASP A 167 -16.25 -1.33 11.64
CA ASP A 167 -15.69 -0.14 11.00
C ASP A 167 -14.17 -0.12 11.18
N LEU A 168 -13.44 -0.38 10.09
CA LEU A 168 -11.97 -0.44 10.10
C LEU A 168 -11.35 0.94 10.36
N HIS A 169 -12.03 2.04 9.98
CA HIS A 169 -11.57 3.39 10.31
C HIS A 169 -11.51 3.62 11.81
N SER A 170 -12.55 3.23 12.53
CA SER A 170 -12.60 3.35 14.00
C SER A 170 -11.55 2.48 14.68
N LEU A 171 -11.32 1.26 14.19
CA LEU A 171 -10.25 0.39 14.70
C LEU A 171 -8.86 1.04 14.50
N TRP A 172 -8.60 1.55 13.30
CA TRP A 172 -7.34 2.21 13.01
C TRP A 172 -7.14 3.47 13.85
N ALA A 173 -8.16 4.31 13.97
CA ALA A 173 -8.11 5.50 14.80
C ALA A 173 -7.83 5.17 16.28
N ARG A 174 -8.48 4.12 16.80
CA ARG A 174 -8.26 3.63 18.18
C ARG A 174 -6.84 3.11 18.36
N ARG A 175 -6.38 2.24 17.47
CA ARG A 175 -5.00 1.72 17.49
C ARG A 175 -3.99 2.84 17.45
N HIS A 176 -4.15 3.79 16.51
CA HIS A 176 -3.23 4.89 16.29
C HIS A 176 -3.16 5.81 17.54
N GLY A 177 -4.30 6.21 18.06
CA GLY A 177 -4.38 7.04 19.27
C GLY A 177 -3.89 6.33 20.53
N THR A 178 -3.89 4.99 20.57
CA THR A 178 -3.40 4.23 21.73
C THR A 178 -1.88 4.07 21.74
N LYS A 179 -1.26 3.87 20.57
CA LYS A 179 0.16 3.49 20.48
C LYS A 179 1.09 4.58 19.98
N PHE A 180 0.57 5.63 19.32
CA PHE A 180 1.45 6.59 18.65
C PHE A 180 1.02 8.06 18.79
N ASN A 181 -0.26 8.40 18.70
CA ASN A 181 -0.83 9.76 18.66
C ASN A 181 -0.50 10.59 17.41
N GLY A 182 0.49 10.27 16.64
CA GLY A 182 0.85 10.97 15.41
C GLY A 182 2.30 11.45 15.35
N ALA A 183 2.71 11.90 14.16
CA ALA A 183 4.03 12.47 13.92
C ALA A 183 4.24 13.80 14.69
N PRO A 184 5.49 14.20 15.00
CA PRO A 184 5.77 15.48 15.62
C PRO A 184 5.17 16.65 14.83
N TYR A 185 4.67 17.68 15.51
CA TYR A 185 3.97 18.80 14.87
C TYR A 185 4.82 19.51 13.81
N ILE A 186 6.11 19.73 14.06
CA ILE A 186 7.03 20.36 13.10
C ILE A 186 7.10 19.52 11.80
N VAL A 187 7.13 18.20 11.94
CA VAL A 187 7.16 17.28 10.79
C VAL A 187 5.85 17.32 10.01
N GLN A 188 4.70 17.43 10.68
CA GLN A 188 3.41 17.61 10.03
C GLN A 188 3.34 18.92 9.26
N ARG A 189 3.85 20.03 9.82
CA ARG A 189 3.92 21.33 9.13
C ARG A 189 4.84 21.29 7.90
N ALA A 190 5.96 20.54 7.99
CA ALA A 190 6.82 20.31 6.83
C ALA A 190 6.08 19.52 5.72
N GLY A 191 5.30 18.50 6.11
CA GLY A 191 4.45 17.76 5.17
C GLY A 191 3.36 18.63 4.51
N GLU A 192 2.76 19.54 5.26
CA GLU A 192 1.80 20.50 4.70
C GLU A 192 2.45 21.42 3.66
N ALA A 193 3.67 21.90 3.94
CA ALA A 193 4.41 22.74 3.01
C ALA A 193 4.71 22.05 1.68
N VAL A 194 4.86 20.72 1.66
CA VAL A 194 5.04 19.92 0.43
C VAL A 194 3.89 20.13 -0.56
N TYR A 195 2.66 20.34 -0.08
CA TYR A 195 1.47 20.52 -0.91
C TYR A 195 1.19 21.97 -1.29
N SER A 196 1.96 22.93 -0.78
CA SER A 196 1.85 24.32 -1.22
C SER A 196 2.22 24.47 -2.71
N PRO A 197 1.80 25.52 -3.40
CA PRO A 197 2.22 25.77 -4.80
C PRO A 197 3.73 25.80 -4.96
N GLU A 198 4.44 26.44 -4.02
CA GLU A 198 5.90 26.53 -4.01
C GLU A 198 6.54 25.16 -3.74
N GLY A 199 6.06 24.41 -2.74
CA GLY A 199 6.54 23.07 -2.42
C GLY A 199 6.37 22.11 -3.61
N LYS A 200 5.22 22.12 -4.27
CA LYS A 200 4.97 21.31 -5.48
C LYS A 200 5.94 21.66 -6.62
N ALA A 201 6.23 22.97 -6.83
CA ALA A 201 7.18 23.38 -7.86
C ALA A 201 8.59 22.88 -7.56
N GLN A 202 9.07 23.03 -6.32
CA GLN A 202 10.37 22.55 -5.87
C GLN A 202 10.49 21.02 -5.98
N LEU A 203 9.43 20.28 -5.60
CA LEU A 203 9.43 18.82 -5.70
C LEU A 203 9.47 18.34 -7.15
N LYS A 204 8.76 19.00 -8.05
CA LYS A 204 8.80 18.69 -9.49
C LYS A 204 10.22 18.82 -10.04
N GLU A 205 10.93 19.88 -9.68
CA GLU A 205 12.34 20.08 -10.07
C GLU A 205 13.24 19.00 -9.47
N GLN A 206 13.05 18.65 -8.19
CA GLN A 206 13.83 17.60 -7.52
C GLN A 206 13.59 16.22 -8.15
N VAL A 207 12.36 15.85 -8.46
CA VAL A 207 12.02 14.57 -9.11
C VAL A 207 12.69 14.49 -10.49
N LEU A 208 12.62 15.55 -11.28
CA LEU A 208 13.28 15.61 -12.59
C LEU A 208 14.79 15.46 -12.47
N SER A 209 15.44 16.05 -11.46
CA SER A 209 16.87 15.89 -11.25
C SER A 209 17.29 14.46 -10.88
N LEU A 210 16.43 13.72 -10.16
CA LEU A 210 16.68 12.32 -9.77
C LEU A 210 16.51 11.33 -10.93
N ILE A 211 15.65 11.66 -11.90
CA ILE A 211 15.44 10.80 -13.09
C ILE A 211 16.63 10.88 -14.04
N HIS A 212 17.45 11.95 -13.97
CA HIS A 212 18.60 12.18 -14.85
C HIS A 212 19.95 11.73 -14.27
N ILE A 213 19.96 11.13 -13.07
CA ILE A 213 21.15 10.51 -12.47
C ILE A 213 21.16 9.03 -12.77
#